data_dd16baed828a35ab1171262d7e088adb
#
_entry.id   dd16baed828a35ab1171262d7e088adb
#
_cell.length_a   1.000
_cell.length_b   1.000
_cell.length_c   1.000
_cell.angle_alpha   90.00
_cell.angle_beta   90.00
_cell.angle_gamma   90.00
#
_symmetry.space_group_name_H-M   'P 1'
#
loop_
_entity.id
_entity.type
_entity.pdbx_description
1 polymer ?
#
loop_
_entity_poly.entity_id
_entity_poly.type
_entity_poly.pdbx_seq_one_letter_code
_entity_poly.pdbx_strand_id
1 'polypeptide(L)'
;MADPRFFDNSGAQSLAQVQQLTGATLLSGESTRIFFDVGPLDMAGHEHVAFCESKKFQPALQKTRAGVVITTASLAQFAPSGASVLETTHPVQAFARVATAFYPTANNIWSENRPPTSSIATSARIGEGATVSPGVYIGEHVEIGNNCMLGPAAVIGRGVKIGNNTTIGANASISHSLIGDRCIIHPGARIGQDGFGFSKEASGHLKIPQLGRVIIQDDVEIGANTTIDRGSLSDTVIGEGTKIDNLVQIGHNTYIGRQCIIAAQVGISGSCQIEDNVLFGGQVGVADHVTIGQNTLVAARSGVSKSLKGGRVYGGFPARPIVEWRREVASLARLAKRFNANDESLGNE
;
A
#
# COMPACT_ATOMS: atom_id res chain seq x y z
N MET A 1 -10.54 8.23 -2.42
CA MET A 1 -11.80 8.00 -1.69
C MET A 1 -11.90 6.54 -1.33
N ALA A 2 -12.30 6.24 -0.11
CA ALA A 2 -12.52 4.86 0.31
C ALA A 2 -13.66 4.22 -0.50
N ASP A 3 -13.51 2.93 -0.82
CA ASP A 3 -14.53 2.22 -1.60
C ASP A 3 -15.68 1.77 -0.68
N PRO A 4 -16.94 2.18 -0.96
CA PRO A 4 -18.09 1.87 -0.09
C PRO A 4 -18.42 0.38 0.00
N ARG A 5 -17.85 -0.46 -0.85
CA ARG A 5 -17.95 -1.92 -0.72
C ARG A 5 -17.25 -2.43 0.53
N PHE A 6 -16.19 -1.77 0.95
CA PHE A 6 -15.32 -2.20 2.02
C PHE A 6 -15.43 -1.34 3.27
N PHE A 7 -15.78 -0.06 3.12
CA PHE A 7 -15.73 0.92 4.20
C PHE A 7 -17.06 1.62 4.37
N ASP A 8 -17.57 1.63 5.59
CA ASP A 8 -18.77 2.37 5.95
C ASP A 8 -18.38 3.77 6.43
N ASN A 9 -18.80 4.80 5.67
CA ASN A 9 -18.55 6.19 6.01
C ASN A 9 -19.58 6.66 7.05
N SER A 10 -19.14 7.30 8.13
CA SER A 10 -20.00 7.78 9.23
C SER A 10 -20.76 9.07 8.92
N GLY A 11 -20.57 9.63 7.73
CA GLY A 11 -21.29 10.82 7.25
C GLY A 11 -20.50 12.12 7.33
N ALA A 12 -21.20 13.22 7.09
CA ALA A 12 -20.62 14.54 6.91
C ALA A 12 -19.95 15.12 8.18
N GLN A 13 -18.86 15.85 7.99
CA GLN A 13 -18.13 16.58 9.03
C GLN A 13 -18.03 18.06 8.64
N SER A 14 -18.38 18.97 9.55
CA SER A 14 -18.14 20.41 9.33
C SER A 14 -16.66 20.76 9.50
N LEU A 15 -16.22 21.87 8.92
CA LEU A 15 -14.85 22.39 9.12
C LEU A 15 -14.53 22.57 10.62
N ALA A 16 -15.52 23.02 11.40
CA ALA A 16 -15.36 23.16 12.86
C ALA A 16 -15.08 21.80 13.53
N GLN A 17 -15.78 20.73 13.13
CA GLN A 17 -15.51 19.38 13.64
C GLN A 17 -14.14 18.87 13.21
N VAL A 18 -13.76 19.06 11.93
CA VAL A 18 -12.43 18.71 11.43
C VAL A 18 -11.35 19.46 12.19
N GLN A 19 -11.55 20.77 12.46
CA GLN A 19 -10.63 21.57 13.25
C GLN A 19 -10.50 21.03 14.69
N GLN A 20 -11.61 20.68 15.32
CA GLN A 20 -11.62 20.11 16.68
C GLN A 20 -10.89 18.77 16.74
N LEU A 21 -11.12 17.88 15.78
CA LEU A 21 -10.45 16.56 15.69
C LEU A 21 -8.94 16.69 15.51
N THR A 22 -8.51 17.69 14.75
CA THR A 22 -7.09 17.89 14.43
C THR A 22 -6.34 18.70 15.48
N GLY A 23 -7.03 19.54 16.24
CA GLY A 23 -6.40 20.57 17.08
C GLY A 23 -5.63 21.62 16.29
N ALA A 24 -5.85 21.73 14.97
CA ALA A 24 -5.13 22.61 14.06
C ALA A 24 -5.67 24.04 14.09
N THR A 25 -4.84 25.01 13.74
CA THR A 25 -5.23 26.40 13.57
C THR A 25 -5.88 26.62 12.21
N LEU A 26 -7.09 27.16 12.17
CA LEU A 26 -7.75 27.55 10.92
C LEU A 26 -7.13 28.85 10.39
N LEU A 27 -6.48 28.79 9.22
CA LEU A 27 -5.92 29.97 8.56
C LEU A 27 -6.89 30.61 7.57
N SER A 28 -7.71 29.80 6.89
CA SER A 28 -8.71 30.27 5.92
C SER A 28 -9.87 29.29 5.80
N GLY A 29 -11.06 29.79 5.51
CA GLY A 29 -12.27 29.01 5.30
C GLY A 29 -13.40 29.34 6.29
N GLU A 30 -14.61 28.91 5.96
CA GLU A 30 -15.80 29.10 6.77
C GLU A 30 -16.07 27.87 7.63
N SER A 31 -16.24 28.04 8.93
CA SER A 31 -16.41 26.94 9.91
C SER A 31 -17.61 26.04 9.63
N THR A 32 -18.63 26.53 8.93
CA THR A 32 -19.85 25.81 8.56
C THR A 32 -19.70 24.95 7.31
N ARG A 33 -18.63 25.09 6.54
CA ARG A 33 -18.37 24.27 5.34
C ARG A 33 -18.32 22.79 5.70
N ILE A 34 -18.95 21.95 4.86
CA ILE A 34 -19.14 20.51 5.12
C ILE A 34 -18.28 19.67 4.18
N PHE A 35 -17.72 18.59 4.71
CA PHE A 35 -16.90 17.61 3.99
C PHE A 35 -17.49 16.21 4.19
N PHE A 36 -17.35 15.36 3.18
CA PHE A 36 -17.98 14.05 3.15
C PHE A 36 -16.98 12.90 3.13
N ASP A 37 -15.69 13.17 2.84
CA ASP A 37 -14.68 12.12 2.73
C ASP A 37 -13.27 12.68 2.90
N VAL A 38 -12.30 11.76 2.92
CA VAL A 38 -10.87 12.03 2.88
C VAL A 38 -10.28 11.54 1.56
N GLY A 39 -9.18 12.15 1.10
CA GLY A 39 -8.56 11.70 -0.14
C GLY A 39 -7.13 12.19 -0.32
N PRO A 40 -6.37 11.57 -1.25
CA PRO A 40 -5.04 12.03 -1.62
C PRO A 40 -5.14 13.36 -2.40
N LEU A 41 -4.09 14.18 -2.30
CA LEU A 41 -4.07 15.55 -2.86
C LEU A 41 -4.45 15.64 -4.34
N ASP A 42 -4.05 14.69 -5.14
CA ASP A 42 -4.25 14.63 -6.60
C ASP A 42 -5.66 14.19 -7.01
N MET A 43 -6.37 13.47 -6.14
CA MET A 43 -7.71 12.95 -6.40
C MET A 43 -8.81 13.64 -5.59
N ALA A 44 -8.45 14.37 -4.54
CA ALA A 44 -9.40 15.04 -3.67
C ALA A 44 -10.20 16.13 -4.41
N GLY A 45 -11.49 16.20 -4.15
CA GLY A 45 -12.40 17.25 -4.64
C GLY A 45 -12.83 18.21 -3.52
N HIS A 46 -13.72 19.15 -3.84
CA HIS A 46 -14.16 20.22 -2.94
C HIS A 46 -14.85 19.75 -1.65
N GLU A 47 -15.29 18.52 -1.60
CA GLU A 47 -15.96 17.91 -0.45
C GLU A 47 -15.03 16.99 0.35
N HIS A 48 -13.72 16.99 0.02
CA HIS A 48 -12.76 16.09 0.65
C HIS A 48 -11.76 16.83 1.53
N VAL A 49 -11.31 16.14 2.58
CA VAL A 49 -10.18 16.51 3.41
C VAL A 49 -8.91 15.84 2.88
N ALA A 50 -7.86 16.63 2.66
CA ALA A 50 -6.54 16.14 2.28
C ALA A 50 -5.47 16.66 3.22
N PHE A 51 -4.25 16.12 3.12
CA PHE A 51 -3.12 16.64 3.89
C PHE A 51 -1.85 16.75 3.05
N CYS A 52 -0.93 17.61 3.49
CA CYS A 52 0.40 17.73 2.91
C CYS A 52 1.43 18.04 4.02
N GLU A 53 2.41 17.17 4.20
CA GLU A 53 3.47 17.34 5.19
C GLU A 53 4.83 17.63 4.57
N SER A 54 5.10 17.12 3.35
CA SER A 54 6.42 17.18 2.72
C SER A 54 6.44 18.11 1.51
N LYS A 55 7.54 18.87 1.37
CA LYS A 55 7.83 19.71 0.18
C LYS A 55 7.84 18.90 -1.12
N LYS A 56 8.12 17.61 -1.07
CA LYS A 56 8.05 16.70 -2.21
C LYS A 56 6.67 16.74 -2.90
N PHE A 57 5.60 16.93 -2.13
CA PHE A 57 4.22 16.97 -2.60
C PHE A 57 3.69 18.39 -2.85
N GLN A 58 4.53 19.42 -2.74
CA GLN A 58 4.12 20.81 -3.01
C GLN A 58 3.49 21.00 -4.40
N PRO A 59 3.98 20.39 -5.51
CA PRO A 59 3.31 20.51 -6.80
C PRO A 59 1.90 19.92 -6.82
N ALA A 60 1.64 18.85 -6.09
CA ALA A 60 0.31 18.27 -5.94
C ALA A 60 -0.58 19.16 -5.06
N LEU A 61 -0.02 19.74 -3.98
CA LEU A 61 -0.70 20.71 -3.11
C LEU A 61 -1.20 21.91 -3.90
N GLN A 62 -0.37 22.49 -4.76
CA GLN A 62 -0.74 23.66 -5.58
C GLN A 62 -1.87 23.39 -6.59
N LYS A 63 -2.04 22.14 -6.99
CA LYS A 63 -3.03 21.70 -7.99
C LYS A 63 -4.25 21.01 -7.40
N THR A 64 -4.24 20.76 -6.09
CA THR A 64 -5.34 20.03 -5.45
C THR A 64 -6.66 20.78 -5.57
N ARG A 65 -7.74 20.02 -5.67
CA ARG A 65 -9.13 20.53 -5.57
C ARG A 65 -9.76 20.20 -4.21
N ALA A 66 -8.96 19.75 -3.24
CA ALA A 66 -9.43 19.45 -1.90
C ALA A 66 -10.15 20.66 -1.28
N GLY A 67 -11.25 20.40 -0.62
CA GLY A 67 -12.02 21.45 0.05
C GLY A 67 -11.35 21.96 1.31
N VAL A 68 -10.57 21.12 1.99
CA VAL A 68 -9.69 21.51 3.10
C VAL A 68 -8.37 20.75 3.01
N VAL A 69 -7.28 21.45 3.34
CA VAL A 69 -5.94 20.89 3.41
C VAL A 69 -5.37 21.07 4.80
N ILE A 70 -4.95 19.97 5.41
CA ILE A 70 -4.20 19.95 6.67
C ILE A 70 -2.70 19.99 6.33
N THR A 71 -1.98 21.01 6.78
CA THR A 71 -0.58 21.17 6.36
C THR A 71 0.27 21.93 7.40
N THR A 72 1.57 22.03 7.13
CA THR A 72 2.50 22.80 7.97
C THR A 72 2.51 24.30 7.61
N ALA A 73 2.94 25.16 8.52
CA ALA A 73 3.11 26.61 8.29
C ALA A 73 3.90 26.92 7.01
N SER A 74 4.98 26.18 6.75
CA SER A 74 5.84 26.40 5.59
C SER A 74 5.18 26.06 4.25
N LEU A 75 4.17 25.20 4.24
CA LEU A 75 3.45 24.75 3.05
C LEU A 75 2.09 25.43 2.87
N ALA A 76 1.52 26.02 3.91
CA ALA A 76 0.19 26.64 3.91
C ALA A 76 0.02 27.69 2.78
N GLN A 77 1.04 28.49 2.51
CA GLN A 77 1.05 29.52 1.46
C GLN A 77 0.90 28.96 0.04
N PHE A 78 1.13 27.67 -0.16
CA PHE A 78 1.02 26.99 -1.46
C PHE A 78 -0.35 26.33 -1.68
N ALA A 79 -1.22 26.35 -0.68
CA ALA A 79 -2.58 25.82 -0.82
C ALA A 79 -3.40 26.71 -1.76
N PRO A 80 -4.27 26.15 -2.62
CA PRO A 80 -5.14 26.94 -3.49
C PRO A 80 -6.09 27.83 -2.69
N SER A 81 -6.40 29.02 -3.23
CA SER A 81 -7.31 29.99 -2.59
C SER A 81 -8.73 29.46 -2.34
N GLY A 82 -9.16 28.43 -3.08
CA GLY A 82 -10.47 27.77 -2.90
C GLY A 82 -10.50 26.71 -1.79
N ALA A 83 -9.35 26.34 -1.23
CA ALA A 83 -9.26 25.38 -0.14
C ALA A 83 -9.27 26.09 1.22
N SER A 84 -9.97 25.51 2.19
CA SER A 84 -9.77 25.85 3.60
C SER A 84 -8.43 25.30 4.05
N VAL A 85 -7.70 26.02 4.90
CA VAL A 85 -6.36 25.61 5.35
C VAL A 85 -6.34 25.46 6.86
N LEU A 86 -5.99 24.25 7.29
CA LEU A 86 -5.73 23.90 8.70
C LEU A 86 -4.23 23.69 8.90
N GLU A 87 -3.62 24.55 9.74
CA GLU A 87 -2.20 24.51 10.05
C GLU A 87 -1.91 23.71 11.30
N THR A 88 -0.96 22.78 11.20
CA THR A 88 -0.45 22.00 12.33
C THR A 88 1.00 21.58 12.11
N THR A 89 1.73 21.30 13.19
CA THR A 89 3.08 20.72 13.12
C THR A 89 3.07 19.22 12.76
N HIS A 90 1.90 18.57 12.83
CA HIS A 90 1.75 17.13 12.64
C HIS A 90 0.59 16.77 11.68
N PRO A 91 0.68 17.10 10.38
CA PRO A 91 -0.41 16.92 9.42
C PRO A 91 -0.87 15.46 9.27
N VAL A 92 0.06 14.49 9.28
CA VAL A 92 -0.26 13.06 9.18
C VAL A 92 -1.11 12.58 10.35
N GLN A 93 -0.75 12.98 11.57
CA GLN A 93 -1.51 12.60 12.78
C GLN A 93 -2.91 13.25 12.77
N ALA A 94 -2.97 14.52 12.44
CA ALA A 94 -4.22 15.25 12.32
C ALA A 94 -5.14 14.58 11.28
N PHE A 95 -4.61 14.27 10.12
CA PHE A 95 -5.34 13.55 9.08
C PHE A 95 -5.80 12.15 9.51
N ALA A 96 -4.96 11.38 10.23
CA ALA A 96 -5.33 10.06 10.72
C ALA A 96 -6.55 10.11 11.66
N ARG A 97 -6.66 11.14 12.52
CA ARG A 97 -7.84 11.34 13.37
C ARG A 97 -9.09 11.67 12.57
N VAL A 98 -8.96 12.51 11.55
CA VAL A 98 -10.07 12.83 10.64
C VAL A 98 -10.51 11.59 9.86
N ALA A 99 -9.56 10.83 9.29
CA ALA A 99 -9.85 9.58 8.59
C ALA A 99 -10.55 8.56 9.49
N THR A 100 -10.11 8.43 10.76
CA THR A 100 -10.78 7.58 11.75
C THR A 100 -12.21 8.06 12.06
N ALA A 101 -12.45 9.37 12.09
CA ALA A 101 -13.80 9.90 12.32
C ALA A 101 -14.74 9.64 11.15
N PHE A 102 -14.25 9.70 9.91
CA PHE A 102 -15.04 9.30 8.74
C PHE A 102 -15.24 7.78 8.64
N TYR A 103 -14.25 6.99 9.07
CA TYR A 103 -14.23 5.52 8.94
C TYR A 103 -13.87 4.84 10.26
N PRO A 104 -14.74 4.90 11.27
CA PRO A 104 -14.44 4.40 12.62
C PRO A 104 -14.23 2.88 12.66
N THR A 105 -14.79 2.15 11.69
CA THR A 105 -14.67 0.70 11.59
C THR A 105 -13.55 0.23 10.66
N ALA A 106 -12.76 1.15 10.06
CA ALA A 106 -11.74 0.80 9.06
C ALA A 106 -10.71 -0.23 9.55
N ASN A 107 -10.42 -0.24 10.85
CA ASN A 107 -9.49 -1.19 11.48
C ASN A 107 -10.17 -2.49 11.93
N ASN A 108 -11.46 -2.65 11.71
CA ASN A 108 -12.24 -3.81 12.14
C ASN A 108 -12.63 -4.68 10.95
N ILE A 109 -11.74 -5.58 10.56
CA ILE A 109 -11.87 -6.42 9.36
C ILE A 109 -13.05 -7.41 9.45
N TRP A 110 -13.52 -7.74 10.67
CA TRP A 110 -14.49 -8.80 10.94
C TRP A 110 -15.77 -8.31 11.61
N SER A 111 -16.21 -7.07 11.31
CA SER A 111 -17.41 -6.46 11.92
C SER A 111 -18.75 -7.02 11.39
N GLU A 112 -18.75 -8.11 10.63
CA GLU A 112 -19.97 -8.68 10.08
C GLU A 112 -20.83 -9.32 11.19
N ASN A 113 -22.02 -8.79 11.39
CA ASN A 113 -23.06 -9.37 12.26
C ASN A 113 -23.67 -10.60 11.54
N ARG A 114 -23.03 -11.75 11.69
CA ARG A 114 -23.50 -12.97 11.05
C ARG A 114 -23.89 -14.04 12.06
N PRO A 115 -24.96 -14.80 11.79
CA PRO A 115 -25.24 -16.00 12.57
C PRO A 115 -24.06 -16.98 12.48
N PRO A 116 -23.61 -17.57 13.58
CA PRO A 116 -22.45 -18.46 13.62
C PRO A 116 -22.61 -19.75 12.76
N THR A 117 -23.77 -19.97 12.18
CA THR A 117 -24.13 -21.18 11.41
C THR A 117 -23.92 -21.07 9.90
N SER A 118 -23.66 -19.87 9.34
CA SER A 118 -23.48 -19.70 7.89
C SER A 118 -22.07 -19.26 7.55
N SER A 119 -21.34 -20.09 6.78
CA SER A 119 -20.03 -19.73 6.23
C SER A 119 -20.11 -18.90 4.94
N ILE A 120 -21.28 -18.85 4.29
CA ILE A 120 -21.53 -18.07 3.05
C ILE A 120 -22.64 -17.08 3.31
N ALA A 121 -22.39 -15.80 3.02
CA ALA A 121 -23.38 -14.74 3.15
C ALA A 121 -24.51 -14.89 2.12
N THR A 122 -25.75 -14.61 2.51
CA THR A 122 -26.91 -14.64 1.60
C THR A 122 -26.85 -13.56 0.51
N SER A 123 -26.10 -12.48 0.75
CA SER A 123 -25.85 -11.41 -0.20
C SER A 123 -24.70 -11.70 -1.19
N ALA A 124 -23.96 -12.79 -0.98
CA ALA A 124 -22.88 -13.19 -1.88
C ALA A 124 -23.45 -13.72 -3.22
N ARG A 125 -22.76 -13.42 -4.30
CA ARG A 125 -23.06 -13.91 -5.65
C ARG A 125 -21.96 -14.82 -6.12
N ILE A 126 -22.31 -16.04 -6.49
CA ILE A 126 -21.35 -17.07 -6.94
C ILE A 126 -21.74 -17.46 -8.36
N GLY A 127 -20.82 -17.33 -9.30
CA GLY A 127 -21.01 -17.60 -10.72
C GLY A 127 -21.23 -19.09 -11.02
N GLU A 128 -21.70 -19.36 -12.22
CA GLU A 128 -21.95 -20.71 -12.70
C GLU A 128 -20.64 -21.51 -12.82
N GLY A 129 -20.67 -22.79 -12.48
CA GLY A 129 -19.51 -23.68 -12.54
C GLY A 129 -18.46 -23.43 -11.44
N ALA A 130 -18.70 -22.51 -10.52
CA ALA A 130 -17.78 -22.29 -9.41
C ALA A 130 -17.84 -23.43 -8.39
N THR A 131 -16.66 -23.86 -7.91
CA THR A 131 -16.49 -24.90 -6.90
C THR A 131 -16.06 -24.30 -5.59
N VAL A 132 -16.83 -24.53 -4.53
CA VAL A 132 -16.55 -24.04 -3.17
C VAL A 132 -16.26 -25.24 -2.26
N SER A 133 -15.02 -25.36 -1.81
CA SER A 133 -14.58 -26.45 -0.93
C SER A 133 -15.12 -26.29 0.51
N PRO A 134 -15.10 -27.37 1.32
CA PRO A 134 -15.50 -27.29 2.73
C PRO A 134 -14.69 -26.28 3.53
N GLY A 135 -15.36 -25.60 4.49
CA GLY A 135 -14.74 -24.63 5.38
C GLY A 135 -14.45 -23.28 4.78
N VAL A 136 -14.82 -23.01 3.53
CA VAL A 136 -14.68 -21.69 2.90
C VAL A 136 -15.63 -20.72 3.58
N TYR A 137 -15.12 -19.52 3.89
CA TYR A 137 -15.91 -18.38 4.36
C TYR A 137 -16.06 -17.35 3.24
N ILE A 138 -17.30 -16.94 2.92
CA ILE A 138 -17.61 -15.93 1.92
C ILE A 138 -18.42 -14.80 2.55
N GLY A 139 -17.83 -13.60 2.57
CA GLY A 139 -18.36 -12.39 3.18
C GLY A 139 -19.56 -11.78 2.47
N GLU A 140 -20.19 -10.78 3.09
CA GLU A 140 -21.30 -10.03 2.51
C GLU A 140 -20.90 -9.33 1.22
N HIS A 141 -21.83 -9.30 0.25
CA HIS A 141 -21.66 -8.62 -1.05
C HIS A 141 -20.42 -9.06 -1.84
N VAL A 142 -19.88 -10.26 -1.56
CA VAL A 142 -18.83 -10.86 -2.40
C VAL A 142 -19.41 -11.24 -3.75
N GLU A 143 -18.63 -10.99 -4.80
CA GLU A 143 -18.92 -11.40 -6.17
C GLU A 143 -17.84 -12.34 -6.67
N ILE A 144 -18.20 -13.57 -7.03
CA ILE A 144 -17.31 -14.58 -7.60
C ILE A 144 -17.78 -14.90 -9.00
N GLY A 145 -16.88 -14.82 -9.98
CA GLY A 145 -17.14 -15.12 -11.38
C GLY A 145 -17.38 -16.58 -11.66
N ASN A 146 -17.60 -16.90 -12.94
CA ASN A 146 -17.85 -18.26 -13.40
C ASN A 146 -16.60 -19.15 -13.35
N ASN A 147 -16.79 -20.46 -13.16
CA ASN A 147 -15.74 -21.48 -13.19
C ASN A 147 -14.59 -21.22 -12.21
N CYS A 148 -14.82 -20.53 -11.11
CA CYS A 148 -13.83 -20.30 -10.06
C CYS A 148 -13.69 -21.53 -9.16
N MET A 149 -12.50 -21.71 -8.59
CA MET A 149 -12.22 -22.75 -7.60
C MET A 149 -11.77 -22.12 -6.29
N LEU A 150 -12.50 -22.40 -5.19
CA LEU A 150 -12.13 -21.95 -3.85
C LEU A 150 -11.72 -23.17 -3.02
N GLY A 151 -10.43 -23.22 -2.68
CA GLY A 151 -9.82 -24.28 -1.89
C GLY A 151 -10.27 -24.30 -0.43
N PRO A 152 -10.06 -25.40 0.29
CA PRO A 152 -10.55 -25.57 1.67
C PRO A 152 -10.09 -24.47 2.60
N ALA A 153 -10.98 -24.02 3.49
CA ALA A 153 -10.73 -22.97 4.49
C ALA A 153 -10.22 -21.63 3.91
N ALA A 154 -10.46 -21.34 2.64
CA ALA A 154 -10.23 -20.00 2.09
C ALA A 154 -11.22 -19.02 2.71
N VAL A 155 -10.78 -17.78 2.92
CA VAL A 155 -11.56 -16.71 3.54
C VAL A 155 -11.67 -15.53 2.58
N ILE A 156 -12.89 -15.22 2.15
CA ILE A 156 -13.18 -14.10 1.25
C ILE A 156 -13.97 -13.06 2.05
N GLY A 157 -13.36 -11.90 2.33
CA GLY A 157 -13.97 -10.83 3.10
C GLY A 157 -15.07 -10.08 2.34
N ARG A 158 -15.83 -9.27 3.05
CA ARG A 158 -16.94 -8.44 2.52
C ARG A 158 -16.51 -7.69 1.25
N GLY A 159 -17.39 -7.63 0.26
CA GLY A 159 -17.26 -6.78 -0.92
C GLY A 159 -16.18 -7.18 -1.92
N VAL A 160 -15.39 -8.22 -1.63
CA VAL A 160 -14.37 -8.72 -2.56
C VAL A 160 -15.01 -9.15 -3.87
N LYS A 161 -14.34 -8.80 -4.98
CA LYS A 161 -14.72 -9.25 -6.32
C LYS A 161 -13.64 -10.11 -6.91
N ILE A 162 -14.02 -11.26 -7.45
CA ILE A 162 -13.14 -12.25 -8.12
C ILE A 162 -13.70 -12.49 -9.53
N GLY A 163 -12.87 -12.33 -10.54
CA GLY A 163 -13.20 -12.57 -11.94
C GLY A 163 -13.36 -14.06 -12.28
N ASN A 164 -13.58 -14.33 -13.56
CA ASN A 164 -13.87 -15.69 -14.03
C ASN A 164 -12.60 -16.58 -14.08
N ASN A 165 -12.79 -17.90 -14.00
CA ASN A 165 -11.73 -18.90 -14.15
C ASN A 165 -10.54 -18.70 -13.17
N THR A 166 -10.79 -18.09 -12.02
CA THR A 166 -9.77 -17.79 -11.00
C THR A 166 -9.77 -18.87 -9.93
N THR A 167 -8.58 -19.28 -9.51
CA THR A 167 -8.36 -20.29 -8.48
C THR A 167 -7.82 -19.67 -7.21
N ILE A 168 -8.47 -19.91 -6.08
CA ILE A 168 -8.05 -19.50 -4.74
C ILE A 168 -7.64 -20.73 -3.96
N GLY A 169 -6.39 -20.82 -3.57
CA GLY A 169 -5.80 -21.92 -2.82
C GLY A 169 -6.33 -22.07 -1.40
N ALA A 170 -6.08 -23.22 -0.82
CA ALA A 170 -6.48 -23.52 0.56
C ALA A 170 -5.92 -22.50 1.56
N ASN A 171 -6.73 -22.14 2.57
CA ASN A 171 -6.31 -21.23 3.65
C ASN A 171 -5.80 -19.85 3.16
N ALA A 172 -6.06 -19.44 1.93
CA ALA A 172 -5.81 -18.06 1.49
C ALA A 172 -6.84 -17.12 2.12
N SER A 173 -6.44 -15.89 2.45
CA SER A 173 -7.37 -14.85 2.92
C SER A 173 -7.31 -13.63 2.01
N ILE A 174 -8.47 -13.17 1.58
CA ILE A 174 -8.63 -12.06 0.65
C ILE A 174 -9.63 -11.08 1.24
N SER A 175 -9.22 -9.83 1.42
CA SER A 175 -10.07 -8.73 1.88
C SER A 175 -9.78 -7.47 1.05
N HIS A 176 -10.70 -6.51 1.02
CA HIS A 176 -10.51 -5.20 0.37
C HIS A 176 -9.84 -5.27 -1.02
N SER A 177 -10.24 -6.25 -1.83
CA SER A 177 -9.53 -6.57 -3.07
C SER A 177 -10.47 -6.77 -4.24
N LEU A 178 -10.01 -6.39 -5.42
CA LEU A 178 -10.62 -6.69 -6.71
C LEU A 178 -9.63 -7.54 -7.51
N ILE A 179 -10.03 -8.75 -7.88
CA ILE A 179 -9.20 -9.73 -8.58
C ILE A 179 -9.82 -9.96 -9.96
N GLY A 180 -8.98 -9.94 -10.99
CA GLY A 180 -9.34 -10.18 -12.38
C GLY A 180 -9.61 -11.65 -12.72
N ASP A 181 -9.62 -11.91 -14.01
CA ASP A 181 -9.87 -13.23 -14.58
C ASP A 181 -8.59 -14.09 -14.62
N ARG A 182 -8.74 -15.41 -14.62
CA ARG A 182 -7.66 -16.40 -14.82
C ARG A 182 -6.49 -16.26 -13.84
N CYS A 183 -6.74 -15.72 -12.66
CA CYS A 183 -5.73 -15.58 -11.62
C CYS A 183 -5.55 -16.91 -10.86
N ILE A 184 -4.35 -17.14 -10.34
CA ILE A 184 -4.02 -18.26 -9.47
C ILE A 184 -3.46 -17.71 -8.17
N ILE A 185 -4.17 -17.91 -7.08
CA ILE A 185 -3.74 -17.52 -5.73
C ILE A 185 -3.41 -18.81 -4.97
N HIS A 186 -2.14 -19.01 -4.68
CA HIS A 186 -1.68 -20.24 -4.02
C HIS A 186 -2.04 -20.33 -2.53
N PRO A 187 -1.94 -21.52 -1.91
CA PRO A 187 -2.33 -21.73 -0.52
C PRO A 187 -1.64 -20.77 0.45
N GLY A 188 -2.39 -20.29 1.43
CA GLY A 188 -1.87 -19.44 2.50
C GLY A 188 -1.56 -18.00 2.11
N ALA A 189 -1.77 -17.57 0.86
CA ALA A 189 -1.58 -16.16 0.48
C ALA A 189 -2.51 -15.24 1.29
N ARG A 190 -2.02 -14.04 1.63
CA ARG A 190 -2.75 -13.02 2.38
C ARG A 190 -2.84 -11.74 1.54
N ILE A 191 -4.04 -11.31 1.21
CA ILE A 191 -4.27 -10.21 0.29
C ILE A 191 -5.25 -9.21 0.90
N GLY A 192 -4.85 -7.93 0.94
CA GLY A 192 -5.72 -6.82 1.34
C GLY A 192 -5.77 -6.53 2.83
N GLN A 193 -4.86 -7.10 3.64
CA GLN A 193 -4.65 -6.65 5.02
C GLN A 193 -4.11 -5.22 5.07
N ASP A 194 -4.15 -4.60 6.27
CA ASP A 194 -3.62 -3.25 6.48
C ASP A 194 -2.15 -3.14 6.07
N GLY A 195 -1.84 -2.07 5.35
CA GLY A 195 -0.46 -1.63 5.19
C GLY A 195 0.15 -1.17 6.52
N PHE A 196 1.48 -1.20 6.60
CA PHE A 196 2.23 -0.78 7.78
C PHE A 196 2.28 0.75 7.86
N GLY A 197 1.21 1.35 8.38
CA GLY A 197 1.04 2.81 8.51
C GLY A 197 0.91 3.26 9.96
N PHE A 198 1.96 3.92 10.47
CA PHE A 198 1.99 4.45 11.83
C PHE A 198 2.64 5.83 11.87
N SER A 199 2.15 6.71 12.75
CA SER A 199 2.78 7.98 13.09
C SER A 199 3.22 7.97 14.55
N LYS A 200 4.41 8.51 14.84
CA LYS A 200 4.93 8.57 16.21
C LYS A 200 4.29 9.72 16.97
N GLU A 201 3.70 9.45 18.11
CA GLU A 201 3.21 10.44 19.07
C GLU A 201 3.94 10.34 20.42
N ALA A 202 3.76 11.29 21.28
CA ALA A 202 4.35 11.27 22.63
C ALA A 202 3.86 10.08 23.47
N SER A 203 2.62 9.63 23.23
CA SER A 203 1.97 8.49 23.90
C SER A 203 2.26 7.14 23.24
N GLY A 204 2.99 7.09 22.11
CA GLY A 204 3.26 5.86 21.37
C GLY A 204 3.08 5.99 19.86
N HIS A 205 2.59 4.93 19.21
CA HIS A 205 2.35 4.90 17.78
C HIS A 205 0.87 5.00 17.45
N LEU A 206 0.47 6.06 16.75
CA LEU A 206 -0.87 6.20 16.20
C LEU A 206 -0.98 5.41 14.90
N LYS A 207 -1.93 4.48 14.83
CA LYS A 207 -2.24 3.76 13.61
C LYS A 207 -2.94 4.67 12.60
N ILE A 208 -2.45 4.69 11.36
CA ILE A 208 -3.07 5.40 10.24
C ILE A 208 -4.06 4.44 9.56
N PRO A 209 -5.36 4.78 9.48
CA PRO A 209 -6.34 3.95 8.77
C PRO A 209 -5.92 3.69 7.32
N GLN A 210 -6.03 2.44 6.89
CA GLN A 210 -5.72 2.01 5.53
C GLN A 210 -7.04 1.89 4.77
N LEU A 211 -7.34 2.84 3.89
CA LEU A 211 -8.63 3.02 3.21
C LEU A 211 -8.60 2.66 1.72
N GLY A 212 -7.45 2.23 1.22
CA GLY A 212 -7.27 1.77 -0.16
C GLY A 212 -7.60 0.29 -0.32
N ARG A 213 -7.31 -0.24 -1.49
CA ARG A 213 -7.59 -1.61 -1.92
C ARG A 213 -6.35 -2.29 -2.46
N VAL A 214 -6.49 -3.59 -2.76
CA VAL A 214 -5.60 -4.31 -3.67
C VAL A 214 -6.34 -4.56 -4.98
N ILE A 215 -5.72 -4.21 -6.10
CA ILE A 215 -6.20 -4.49 -7.44
C ILE A 215 -5.26 -5.50 -8.09
N ILE A 216 -5.75 -6.67 -8.43
CA ILE A 216 -5.01 -7.70 -9.15
C ILE A 216 -5.66 -7.84 -10.52
N GLN A 217 -4.88 -7.55 -11.57
CA GLN A 217 -5.36 -7.65 -12.96
C GLN A 217 -5.39 -9.12 -13.41
N ASP A 218 -5.74 -9.33 -14.68
CA ASP A 218 -5.91 -10.67 -15.25
C ASP A 218 -4.59 -11.46 -15.34
N ASP A 219 -4.70 -12.80 -15.39
CA ASP A 219 -3.58 -13.72 -15.61
C ASP A 219 -2.44 -13.62 -14.58
N VAL A 220 -2.69 -13.07 -13.39
CA VAL A 220 -1.70 -12.96 -12.31
C VAL A 220 -1.62 -14.26 -11.52
N GLU A 221 -0.40 -14.65 -11.14
CA GLU A 221 -0.15 -15.76 -10.23
C GLU A 221 0.56 -15.29 -8.95
N ILE A 222 0.04 -15.68 -7.79
CA ILE A 222 0.56 -15.29 -6.48
C ILE A 222 0.89 -16.54 -5.67
N GLY A 223 2.16 -16.66 -5.33
CA GLY A 223 2.74 -17.81 -4.63
C GLY A 223 2.25 -17.99 -3.19
N ALA A 224 2.54 -19.17 -2.65
CA ALA A 224 2.10 -19.55 -1.32
C ALA A 224 2.67 -18.66 -0.22
N ASN A 225 1.83 -18.30 0.76
CA ASN A 225 2.17 -17.43 1.88
C ASN A 225 2.73 -16.04 1.48
N THR A 226 2.51 -15.60 0.27
CA THR A 226 2.80 -14.23 -0.17
C THR A 226 1.78 -13.28 0.45
N THR A 227 2.24 -12.09 0.83
CA THR A 227 1.44 -11.06 1.50
C THR A 227 1.42 -9.79 0.66
N ILE A 228 0.22 -9.24 0.42
CA ILE A 228 0.00 -8.02 -0.37
C ILE A 228 -0.86 -7.07 0.44
N ASP A 229 -0.26 -5.98 0.90
CA ASP A 229 -0.94 -4.98 1.72
C ASP A 229 -1.81 -4.07 0.87
N ARG A 230 -2.98 -3.69 1.39
CA ARG A 230 -3.81 -2.65 0.76
C ARG A 230 -3.18 -1.27 0.89
N GLY A 231 -3.53 -0.38 0.00
CA GLY A 231 -3.06 0.99 0.05
C GLY A 231 -3.65 1.81 1.20
N SER A 232 -3.02 2.90 1.55
CA SER A 232 -3.51 3.81 2.60
C SER A 232 -4.69 4.67 2.12
N LEU A 233 -4.55 5.38 1.02
CA LEU A 233 -5.61 6.21 0.39
C LEU A 233 -5.80 5.88 -1.09
N SER A 234 -4.78 5.39 -1.75
CA SER A 234 -4.78 4.86 -3.10
C SER A 234 -4.57 3.35 -3.07
N ASP A 235 -4.67 2.69 -4.22
CA ASP A 235 -4.61 1.24 -4.31
C ASP A 235 -3.16 0.71 -4.34
N THR A 236 -2.99 -0.53 -3.93
CA THR A 236 -1.86 -1.40 -4.32
C THR A 236 -2.29 -2.15 -5.57
N VAL A 237 -1.48 -2.13 -6.63
CA VAL A 237 -1.86 -2.67 -7.94
C VAL A 237 -0.85 -3.70 -8.42
N ILE A 238 -1.36 -4.85 -8.90
CA ILE A 238 -0.56 -5.89 -9.56
C ILE A 238 -1.02 -5.99 -11.02
N GLY A 239 -0.12 -5.66 -11.94
CA GLY A 239 -0.37 -5.64 -13.37
C GLY A 239 -0.55 -7.03 -13.99
N GLU A 240 -1.27 -7.05 -15.11
CA GLU A 240 -1.64 -8.23 -15.87
C GLU A 240 -0.45 -9.15 -16.18
N GLY A 241 -0.65 -10.45 -16.04
CA GLY A 241 0.33 -11.49 -16.38
C GLY A 241 1.53 -11.59 -15.43
N THR A 242 1.60 -10.78 -14.38
CA THR A 242 2.69 -10.80 -13.39
C THR A 242 2.68 -12.08 -12.58
N LYS A 243 3.87 -12.63 -12.34
CA LYS A 243 4.10 -13.86 -11.57
C LYS A 243 4.89 -13.56 -10.32
N ILE A 244 4.31 -13.88 -9.18
CA ILE A 244 4.87 -13.64 -7.85
C ILE A 244 5.05 -14.98 -7.17
N ASP A 245 6.26 -15.31 -6.77
CA ASP A 245 6.62 -16.57 -6.11
C ASP A 245 6.26 -16.55 -4.61
N ASN A 246 6.62 -17.57 -3.89
CA ASN A 246 6.27 -17.81 -2.50
C ASN A 246 6.98 -16.84 -1.53
N LEU A 247 6.31 -16.53 -0.40
CA LEU A 247 6.88 -15.74 0.70
C LEU A 247 7.32 -14.32 0.28
N VAL A 248 6.69 -13.74 -0.72
CA VAL A 248 6.95 -12.36 -1.16
C VAL A 248 6.12 -11.41 -0.30
N GLN A 249 6.68 -10.23 0.06
CA GLN A 249 5.97 -9.12 0.69
C GLN A 249 5.83 -7.97 -0.28
N ILE A 250 4.60 -7.55 -0.57
CA ILE A 250 4.29 -6.31 -1.30
C ILE A 250 3.68 -5.30 -0.34
N GLY A 251 4.39 -4.18 -0.11
CA GLY A 251 3.94 -3.10 0.76
C GLY A 251 2.83 -2.25 0.15
N HIS A 252 2.13 -1.53 1.01
CA HIS A 252 1.00 -0.67 0.65
C HIS A 252 1.31 0.36 -0.45
N ASN A 253 0.34 0.72 -1.26
CA ASN A 253 0.46 1.71 -2.33
C ASN A 253 1.53 1.39 -3.40
N THR A 254 1.99 0.15 -3.47
CA THR A 254 2.94 -0.28 -4.49
C THR A 254 2.21 -0.58 -5.79
N TYR A 255 2.74 -0.07 -6.88
CA TYR A 255 2.33 -0.41 -8.23
C TYR A 255 3.34 -1.38 -8.83
N ILE A 256 2.87 -2.54 -9.26
CA ILE A 256 3.65 -3.52 -10.05
C ILE A 256 3.06 -3.57 -11.45
N GLY A 257 3.89 -3.31 -12.44
CA GLY A 257 3.54 -3.33 -13.86
C GLY A 257 3.17 -4.71 -14.38
N ARG A 258 3.01 -4.80 -15.68
CA ARG A 258 2.62 -6.03 -16.37
C ARG A 258 3.82 -6.94 -16.58
N GLN A 259 3.56 -8.27 -16.68
CA GLN A 259 4.54 -9.28 -17.05
C GLN A 259 5.81 -9.26 -16.18
N CYS A 260 5.71 -8.81 -14.94
CA CYS A 260 6.81 -8.87 -13.98
C CYS A 260 6.99 -10.29 -13.45
N ILE A 261 8.23 -10.63 -13.08
CA ILE A 261 8.57 -11.88 -12.42
C ILE A 261 9.26 -11.56 -11.10
N ILE A 262 8.67 -11.99 -10.00
CA ILE A 262 9.15 -11.71 -8.65
C ILE A 262 9.41 -13.04 -7.95
N ALA A 263 10.70 -13.40 -7.81
CA ALA A 263 11.09 -14.66 -7.20
C ALA A 263 10.88 -14.67 -5.68
N ALA A 264 11.01 -15.83 -5.07
CA ALA A 264 10.69 -16.06 -3.67
C ALA A 264 11.43 -15.15 -2.69
N GLN A 265 10.74 -14.80 -1.59
CA GLN A 265 11.26 -14.00 -0.48
C GLN A 265 11.71 -12.58 -0.87
N VAL A 266 11.26 -12.05 -1.97
CA VAL A 266 11.44 -10.62 -2.30
C VAL A 266 10.58 -9.78 -1.35
N GLY A 267 11.16 -8.69 -0.84
CA GLY A 267 10.45 -7.70 -0.03
C GLY A 267 10.41 -6.35 -0.75
N ILE A 268 9.21 -5.86 -1.08
CA ILE A 268 9.00 -4.54 -1.68
C ILE A 268 8.29 -3.67 -0.65
N SER A 269 8.95 -2.60 -0.22
CA SER A 269 8.38 -1.63 0.72
C SER A 269 7.26 -0.81 0.08
N GLY A 270 6.55 -0.04 0.90
CA GLY A 270 5.40 0.75 0.43
C GLY A 270 5.73 1.82 -0.60
N SER A 271 4.74 2.19 -1.39
CA SER A 271 4.78 3.30 -2.37
C SER A 271 5.83 3.17 -3.48
N CYS A 272 6.22 1.94 -3.81
CA CYS A 272 7.12 1.66 -4.92
C CYS A 272 6.39 1.68 -6.26
N GLN A 273 7.11 2.06 -7.33
CA GLN A 273 6.66 2.00 -8.72
C GLN A 273 7.54 1.02 -9.48
N ILE A 274 7.04 -0.17 -9.75
CA ILE A 274 7.72 -1.19 -10.54
C ILE A 274 7.08 -1.17 -11.92
N GLU A 275 7.85 -0.81 -12.94
CA GLU A 275 7.34 -0.73 -14.31
C GLU A 275 7.24 -2.12 -14.96
N ASP A 276 6.81 -2.19 -16.23
CA ASP A 276 6.54 -3.45 -16.92
C ASP A 276 7.81 -4.31 -17.15
N ASN A 277 7.64 -5.62 -17.20
CA ASN A 277 8.69 -6.61 -17.51
C ASN A 277 9.90 -6.56 -16.56
N VAL A 278 9.72 -6.16 -15.31
CA VAL A 278 10.79 -6.19 -14.30
C VAL A 278 10.93 -7.60 -13.73
N LEU A 279 12.18 -8.06 -13.59
CA LEU A 279 12.52 -9.34 -12.98
C LEU A 279 13.33 -9.15 -11.71
N PHE A 280 12.82 -9.64 -10.59
CA PHE A 280 13.52 -9.71 -9.32
C PHE A 280 13.98 -11.12 -9.02
N GLY A 281 15.28 -11.32 -8.81
CA GLY A 281 15.84 -12.53 -8.24
C GLY A 281 15.44 -12.72 -6.77
N GLY A 282 15.53 -13.94 -6.26
CA GLY A 282 15.11 -14.24 -4.88
C GLY A 282 15.80 -13.41 -3.82
N GLN A 283 15.06 -13.08 -2.76
CA GLN A 283 15.55 -12.31 -1.60
C GLN A 283 16.01 -10.87 -1.94
N VAL A 284 15.54 -10.28 -3.01
CA VAL A 284 15.76 -8.84 -3.27
C VAL A 284 14.95 -8.02 -2.27
N GLY A 285 15.58 -6.98 -1.70
CA GLY A 285 14.91 -5.98 -0.86
C GLY A 285 14.82 -4.64 -1.57
N VAL A 286 13.63 -4.02 -1.62
CA VAL A 286 13.39 -2.71 -2.24
C VAL A 286 12.92 -1.72 -1.18
N ALA A 287 13.66 -0.61 -1.03
CA ALA A 287 13.30 0.48 -0.12
C ALA A 287 12.02 1.19 -0.59
N ASP A 288 11.39 1.93 0.30
CA ASP A 288 10.16 2.68 0.05
C ASP A 288 10.34 3.81 -1.00
N HIS A 289 9.25 4.14 -1.67
CA HIS A 289 9.20 5.23 -2.67
C HIS A 289 10.22 5.13 -3.82
N VAL A 290 10.66 3.92 -4.16
CA VAL A 290 11.61 3.64 -5.24
C VAL A 290 10.86 3.35 -6.54
N THR A 291 11.39 3.84 -7.66
CA THR A 291 10.93 3.51 -9.01
C THR A 291 11.94 2.56 -9.68
N ILE A 292 11.45 1.43 -10.21
CA ILE A 292 12.25 0.50 -11.01
C ILE A 292 11.76 0.58 -12.46
N GLY A 293 12.62 1.07 -13.35
CA GLY A 293 12.27 1.25 -14.76
C GLY A 293 12.04 -0.07 -15.49
N GLN A 294 11.25 -0.02 -16.54
CA GLN A 294 10.84 -1.20 -17.33
C GLN A 294 12.04 -2.04 -17.84
N ASN A 295 11.79 -3.33 -18.05
CA ASN A 295 12.80 -4.28 -18.54
C ASN A 295 14.08 -4.34 -17.68
N THR A 296 13.96 -4.09 -16.38
CA THR A 296 15.07 -4.19 -15.42
C THR A 296 15.16 -5.61 -14.86
N LEU A 297 16.38 -6.12 -14.74
CA LEU A 297 16.68 -7.33 -13.98
C LEU A 297 17.46 -6.96 -12.72
N VAL A 298 16.98 -7.39 -11.56
CA VAL A 298 17.69 -7.25 -10.28
C VAL A 298 18.11 -8.63 -9.79
N ALA A 299 19.42 -8.86 -9.71
CA ALA A 299 19.98 -10.14 -9.27
C ALA A 299 19.61 -10.48 -7.83
N ALA A 300 19.56 -11.76 -7.51
CA ALA A 300 19.18 -12.25 -6.19
C ALA A 300 20.00 -11.61 -5.04
N ARG A 301 19.33 -11.42 -3.89
CA ARG A 301 19.89 -10.81 -2.66
C ARG A 301 20.34 -9.37 -2.80
N SER A 302 20.03 -8.66 -3.87
CA SER A 302 20.38 -7.25 -4.03
C SER A 302 19.51 -6.36 -3.13
N GLY A 303 20.11 -5.32 -2.56
CA GLY A 303 19.40 -4.25 -1.86
C GLY A 303 19.24 -3.03 -2.76
N VAL A 304 17.99 -2.62 -3.03
CA VAL A 304 17.67 -1.47 -3.87
C VAL A 304 17.24 -0.32 -2.97
N SER A 305 18.12 0.66 -2.76
CA SER A 305 17.87 1.84 -1.91
C SER A 305 17.55 3.11 -2.69
N LYS A 306 17.65 3.09 -4.03
CA LYS A 306 17.39 4.22 -4.94
C LYS A 306 16.73 3.74 -6.22
N SER A 307 16.01 4.64 -6.90
CA SER A 307 15.38 4.34 -8.20
C SER A 307 16.39 3.86 -9.24
N LEU A 308 15.99 2.85 -10.03
CA LEU A 308 16.82 2.21 -11.05
C LEU A 308 16.30 2.56 -12.44
N LYS A 309 17.20 2.91 -13.36
CA LYS A 309 16.84 3.15 -14.77
C LYS A 309 16.53 1.84 -15.47
N GLY A 310 15.52 1.84 -16.33
CA GLY A 310 15.10 0.68 -17.11
C GLY A 310 16.15 0.12 -18.07
N GLY A 311 15.91 -1.10 -18.55
CA GLY A 311 16.71 -1.77 -19.58
C GLY A 311 18.10 -2.23 -19.10
N ARG A 312 18.31 -2.43 -17.81
CA ARG A 312 19.62 -2.76 -17.24
C ARG A 312 19.53 -3.93 -16.27
N VAL A 313 20.67 -4.58 -16.06
CA VAL A 313 20.88 -5.57 -15.03
C VAL A 313 21.59 -4.92 -13.83
N TYR A 314 21.03 -5.09 -12.64
CA TYR A 314 21.59 -4.62 -11.39
C TYR A 314 21.86 -5.79 -10.46
N GLY A 315 22.89 -5.66 -9.64
CA GLY A 315 23.25 -6.70 -8.68
C GLY A 315 24.17 -6.18 -7.59
N GLY A 316 24.12 -6.83 -6.45
CA GLY A 316 25.03 -6.58 -5.34
C GLY A 316 24.82 -7.62 -4.27
N PHE A 317 25.87 -8.29 -3.83
CA PHE A 317 25.88 -9.34 -2.80
C PHE A 317 26.10 -10.78 -3.33
N PRO A 318 27.10 -11.07 -4.20
CA PRO A 318 27.41 -12.46 -4.52
C PRO A 318 28.09 -13.15 -3.35
N ALA A 319 27.75 -14.44 -3.11
CA ALA A 319 28.51 -15.29 -2.22
C ALA A 319 29.91 -15.52 -2.81
N ARG A 320 30.93 -15.48 -1.95
CA ARG A 320 32.34 -15.69 -2.31
C ARG A 320 32.97 -16.65 -1.31
N PRO A 321 34.13 -17.29 -1.62
CA PRO A 321 34.88 -18.01 -0.66
C PRO A 321 35.16 -17.13 0.58
N ILE A 322 34.87 -17.64 1.77
CA ILE A 322 34.90 -16.85 3.02
C ILE A 322 36.22 -16.11 3.25
N VAL A 323 37.34 -16.73 2.83
CA VAL A 323 38.67 -16.13 2.95
C VAL A 323 38.81 -14.90 2.05
N GLU A 324 38.31 -14.97 0.82
CA GLU A 324 38.31 -13.86 -0.14
C GLU A 324 37.48 -12.72 0.38
N TRP A 325 36.21 -13.02 0.77
CA TRP A 325 35.29 -12.02 1.32
C TRP A 325 35.87 -11.28 2.53
N ARG A 326 36.49 -12.02 3.50
CA ARG A 326 37.15 -11.40 4.65
C ARG A 326 38.28 -10.47 4.26
N ARG A 327 39.09 -10.85 3.24
CA ARG A 327 40.19 -10.01 2.73
C ARG A 327 39.63 -8.74 2.08
N GLU A 328 38.57 -8.82 1.27
CA GLU A 328 37.93 -7.67 0.63
C GLU A 328 37.38 -6.70 1.67
N VAL A 329 36.63 -7.20 2.66
CA VAL A 329 36.06 -6.38 3.73
C VAL A 329 37.18 -5.67 4.54
N ALA A 330 38.23 -6.39 4.87
CA ALA A 330 39.38 -5.82 5.57
C ALA A 330 40.11 -4.77 4.71
N SER A 331 40.21 -4.98 3.39
CA SER A 331 40.84 -4.03 2.49
C SER A 331 40.03 -2.75 2.35
N LEU A 332 38.67 -2.85 2.21
CA LEU A 332 37.77 -1.70 2.18
C LEU A 332 37.83 -0.90 3.49
N ALA A 333 37.88 -1.58 4.65
CA ALA A 333 38.00 -0.91 5.94
C ALA A 333 39.35 -0.15 6.09
N ARG A 334 40.45 -0.69 5.54
CA ARG A 334 41.73 -0.01 5.51
C ARG A 334 41.74 1.21 4.58
N LEU A 335 41.12 1.09 3.42
CA LEU A 335 41.00 2.21 2.49
C LEU A 335 40.16 3.34 3.12
N ALA A 336 39.01 3.04 3.74
CA ALA A 336 38.18 4.03 4.41
C ALA A 336 38.98 4.80 5.51
N LYS A 337 39.79 4.10 6.32
CA LYS A 337 40.65 4.74 7.33
C LYS A 337 41.70 5.67 6.70
N ARG A 338 42.29 5.31 5.55
CA ARG A 338 43.26 6.17 4.85
C ARG A 338 42.60 7.44 4.29
N PHE A 339 41.40 7.36 3.75
CA PHE A 339 40.67 8.56 3.28
C PHE A 339 40.35 9.50 4.42
N ASN A 340 39.81 8.99 5.55
CA ASN A 340 39.49 9.83 6.71
C ASN A 340 40.75 10.48 7.31
N ALA A 341 41.88 9.79 7.37
CA ALA A 341 43.14 10.37 7.86
C ALA A 341 43.71 11.48 6.94
N ASN A 342 43.46 11.40 5.63
CA ASN A 342 43.84 12.46 4.69
C ASN A 342 42.92 13.69 4.79
N ASP A 343 41.62 13.52 5.06
CA ASP A 343 40.69 14.64 5.26
C ASP A 343 40.98 15.42 6.55
N GLU A 344 41.40 14.74 7.63
CA GLU A 344 41.83 15.39 8.87
C GLU A 344 43.14 16.16 8.71
N SER A 345 44.01 15.77 7.76
CA SER A 345 45.26 16.49 7.48
C SER A 345 45.09 17.75 6.62
N LEU A 346 43.97 17.86 5.87
CA LEU A 346 43.66 19.01 5.03
C LEU A 346 42.80 20.07 5.75
N GLY A 347 42.32 19.77 6.97
CA GLY A 347 41.53 20.70 7.79
C GLY A 347 42.31 21.49 8.84
N ASN A 348 43.64 21.37 8.89
CA ASN A 348 44.51 22.03 9.86
C ASN A 348 45.57 22.96 9.22
N GLU A 349 45.30 23.48 8.00
CA GLU A 349 46.08 24.60 7.41
C GLU A 349 45.28 25.89 7.31
#